data_5ff476361b51f4fcdf9dd7b184df1318
#
_entry.id   5ff476361b51f4fcdf9dd7b184df1318
#
_cell.length_a   1.000
_cell.length_b   1.000
_cell.length_c   1.000
_cell.angle_alpha   90.00
_cell.angle_beta   90.00
_cell.angle_gamma   90.00
#
_symmetry.space_group_name_H-M   'P 1'
#
loop_
_entity.id
_entity.type
_entity.pdbx_description
1 polymer ?
#
loop_
_entity_poly.entity_id
_entity_poly.type
_entity_poly.pdbx_seq_one_letter_code
_entity_poly.pdbx_strand_id
1 'polypeptide(L)'
;RSKVGLVFQYPEYQLFAETVEKDVMFGLKNFCKDMQEEDMKAAVRAALEMVDLDYAEIKDKSPFELSGGQRRRVAIAGVIVTKPEILILDEPAAGLDPLGKTEIMRLLHSIHGKWCKTVIIVSHDMDEIAENCTRAAVFSEGKVVMEDTPAEIFKRADELLALGLDIPVTAKAARLLKERGIEIETDFTCDDFIKKVLALYAAQQDAPRA
;
A
#
# COMPACT_ATOMS: atom_id res chain seq x y z
N ARG A 1 -0.47 9.17 -20.45
CA ARG A 1 0.62 8.62 -19.59
C ARG A 1 0.96 9.53 -18.42
N SER A 2 0.83 10.86 -18.53
CA SER A 2 1.08 11.79 -17.40
C SER A 2 0.08 11.68 -16.23
N LYS A 3 -1.09 11.09 -16.45
CA LYS A 3 -2.14 10.95 -15.43
C LYS A 3 -2.08 9.65 -14.64
N VAL A 4 -1.31 8.67 -15.10
CA VAL A 4 -1.23 7.34 -14.49
C VAL A 4 0.23 7.06 -14.16
N GLY A 5 0.52 6.87 -12.89
CA GLY A 5 1.81 6.38 -12.38
C GLY A 5 1.72 4.88 -12.15
N LEU A 6 2.76 4.16 -12.48
CA LEU A 6 2.88 2.73 -12.26
C LEU A 6 4.19 2.44 -11.52
N VAL A 7 4.08 1.81 -10.37
CA VAL A 7 5.18 1.30 -9.56
C VAL A 7 5.15 -0.21 -9.67
N PHE A 8 6.15 -0.80 -10.32
CA PHE A 8 6.27 -2.25 -10.46
C PHE A 8 6.79 -2.90 -9.17
N GLN A 9 6.64 -4.20 -9.09
CA GLN A 9 7.29 -5.00 -8.06
C GLN A 9 8.82 -4.81 -8.12
N TYR A 10 9.47 -4.55 -6.98
CA TYR A 10 10.90 -4.20 -6.89
C TYR A 10 11.29 -3.00 -7.76
N PRO A 11 10.69 -1.82 -7.53
CA PRO A 11 10.88 -0.65 -8.40
C PRO A 11 12.31 -0.12 -8.40
N GLU A 12 13.11 -0.48 -7.41
CA GLU A 12 14.52 -0.14 -7.29
C GLU A 12 15.40 -0.69 -8.44
N TYR A 13 14.94 -1.71 -9.16
CA TYR A 13 15.65 -2.22 -10.34
C TYR A 13 15.45 -1.36 -11.59
N GLN A 14 14.58 -0.36 -11.52
CA GLN A 14 14.32 0.57 -12.63
C GLN A 14 15.20 1.83 -12.56
N LEU A 15 15.99 2.00 -11.49
CA LEU A 15 16.91 3.11 -11.34
C LEU A 15 18.09 2.94 -12.30
N PHE A 16 18.43 4.01 -13.03
CA PHE A 16 19.43 3.95 -14.09
C PHE A 16 20.31 5.19 -14.23
N ALA A 17 19.90 6.33 -13.64
CA ALA A 17 20.63 7.58 -13.79
C ALA A 17 21.90 7.63 -12.92
N GLU A 18 22.79 8.57 -13.23
CA GLU A 18 24.04 8.77 -12.49
C GLU A 18 23.80 9.28 -11.07
N THR A 19 22.74 10.11 -10.88
CA THR A 19 22.39 10.69 -9.58
C THR A 19 20.92 10.52 -9.29
N VAL A 20 20.56 10.50 -8.01
CA VAL A 20 19.17 10.44 -7.52
C VAL A 20 18.33 11.57 -8.10
N GLU A 21 18.86 12.80 -8.12
CA GLU A 21 18.13 13.94 -8.68
C GLU A 21 17.79 13.73 -10.15
N LYS A 22 18.75 13.26 -10.95
CA LYS A 22 18.54 13.00 -12.39
C LYS A 22 17.53 11.88 -12.62
N ASP A 23 17.56 10.83 -11.76
CA ASP A 23 16.64 9.69 -11.86
C ASP A 23 15.20 10.13 -11.59
N VAL A 24 14.96 10.78 -10.45
CA VAL A 24 13.63 11.29 -10.08
C VAL A 24 13.12 12.34 -11.07
N MET A 25 14.00 13.21 -11.58
CA MET A 25 13.66 14.25 -12.56
C MET A 25 13.27 13.69 -13.93
N PHE A 26 13.65 12.46 -14.24
CA PHE A 26 13.43 11.85 -15.56
C PHE A 26 11.97 11.88 -16.01
N GLY A 27 11.05 11.56 -15.09
CA GLY A 27 9.61 11.62 -15.35
C GLY A 27 9.14 13.03 -15.74
N LEU A 28 9.61 14.06 -15.04
CA LEU A 28 9.27 15.46 -15.33
C LEU A 28 9.78 15.89 -16.70
N LYS A 29 11.01 15.58 -17.05
CA LYS A 29 11.60 15.91 -18.36
C LYS A 29 10.82 15.30 -19.52
N ASN A 30 10.24 14.12 -19.33
CA ASN A 30 9.49 13.45 -20.39
C ASN A 30 8.03 13.92 -20.49
N PHE A 31 7.39 14.25 -19.38
CA PHE A 31 5.95 14.52 -19.34
C PHE A 31 5.58 15.99 -19.10
N CYS A 32 6.51 16.80 -18.58
CA CYS A 32 6.31 18.21 -18.23
C CYS A 32 7.33 19.10 -18.97
N LYS A 33 7.33 19.03 -20.31
CA LYS A 33 8.34 19.68 -21.17
C LYS A 33 8.42 21.21 -21.02
N ASP A 34 7.33 21.84 -20.61
CA ASP A 34 7.24 23.30 -20.43
C ASP A 34 7.69 23.75 -19.03
N MET A 35 8.01 22.82 -18.12
CA MET A 35 8.45 23.13 -16.76
C MET A 35 9.90 23.60 -16.76
N GLN A 36 10.18 24.71 -16.06
CA GLN A 36 11.54 25.22 -15.92
C GLN A 36 12.37 24.30 -15.01
N GLU A 37 13.69 24.29 -15.20
CA GLU A 37 14.58 23.39 -14.47
C GLU A 37 14.53 23.60 -12.95
N GLU A 38 14.41 24.85 -12.50
CA GLU A 38 14.30 25.17 -11.07
C GLU A 38 13.00 24.63 -10.45
N ASP A 39 11.87 24.67 -11.20
CA ASP A 39 10.60 24.09 -10.76
C ASP A 39 10.69 22.56 -10.72
N MET A 40 11.40 21.95 -11.67
CA MET A 40 11.67 20.51 -11.65
C MET A 40 12.48 20.11 -10.40
N LYS A 41 13.55 20.84 -10.07
CA LYS A 41 14.35 20.61 -8.86
C LYS A 41 13.52 20.75 -7.59
N ALA A 42 12.66 21.76 -7.53
CA ALA A 42 11.74 21.93 -6.39
C ALA A 42 10.75 20.76 -6.27
N ALA A 43 10.21 20.28 -7.40
CA ALA A 43 9.33 19.10 -7.41
C ALA A 43 10.06 17.82 -6.99
N VAL A 44 11.30 17.62 -7.45
CA VAL A 44 12.15 16.48 -7.06
C VAL A 44 12.42 16.51 -5.56
N ARG A 45 12.80 17.69 -5.02
CA ARG A 45 12.97 17.84 -3.56
C ARG A 45 11.72 17.43 -2.81
N ALA A 46 10.57 17.99 -3.18
CA ALA A 46 9.31 17.68 -2.52
C ALA A 46 8.94 16.18 -2.62
N ALA A 47 9.22 15.53 -3.74
CA ALA A 47 8.96 14.10 -3.92
C ALA A 47 9.88 13.24 -3.05
N LEU A 48 11.15 13.58 -2.91
CA LEU A 48 12.10 12.88 -2.04
C LEU A 48 11.77 13.08 -0.56
N GLU A 49 11.44 14.29 -0.13
CA GLU A 49 10.99 14.57 1.23
C GLU A 49 9.69 13.82 1.57
N MET A 50 8.80 13.66 0.61
CA MET A 50 7.54 12.91 0.78
C MET A 50 7.75 11.42 1.06
N VAL A 51 8.85 10.85 0.57
CA VAL A 51 9.27 9.47 0.84
C VAL A 51 10.30 9.38 1.98
N ASP A 52 10.36 10.37 2.86
CA ASP A 52 11.27 10.44 4.02
C ASP A 52 12.76 10.32 3.64
N LEU A 53 13.16 10.98 2.56
CA LEU A 53 14.57 11.09 2.14
C LEU A 53 15.00 12.55 2.14
N ASP A 54 16.12 12.86 2.82
CA ASP A 54 16.70 14.20 2.81
C ASP A 54 17.33 14.49 1.43
N TYR A 55 16.72 15.44 0.71
CA TYR A 55 17.18 15.86 -0.60
C TYR A 55 18.65 16.31 -0.59
N ALA A 56 19.07 17.09 0.40
CA ALA A 56 20.42 17.63 0.44
C ALA A 56 21.49 16.53 0.60
N GLU A 57 21.16 15.48 1.32
CA GLU A 57 22.08 14.37 1.56
C GLU A 57 22.23 13.43 0.38
N ILE A 58 21.17 13.24 -0.46
CA ILE A 58 21.16 12.15 -1.43
C ILE A 58 21.11 12.58 -2.89
N LYS A 59 20.75 13.83 -3.19
CA LYS A 59 20.50 14.30 -4.57
C LYS A 59 21.64 14.04 -5.56
N ASP A 60 22.89 14.16 -5.08
CA ASP A 60 24.12 14.02 -5.86
C ASP A 60 24.71 12.60 -5.78
N LYS A 61 24.16 11.71 -4.91
CA LYS A 61 24.62 10.32 -4.79
C LYS A 61 24.14 9.49 -5.98
N SER A 62 24.90 8.47 -6.33
CA SER A 62 24.43 7.44 -7.25
C SER A 62 23.31 6.64 -6.57
N PRO A 63 22.19 6.33 -7.26
CA PRO A 63 21.18 5.43 -6.71
C PRO A 63 21.76 4.08 -6.25
N PHE A 64 22.84 3.62 -6.86
CA PHE A 64 23.48 2.33 -6.54
C PHE A 64 24.30 2.34 -5.26
N GLU A 65 24.61 3.52 -4.70
CA GLU A 65 25.29 3.68 -3.40
C GLU A 65 24.31 3.65 -2.21
N LEU A 66 23.00 3.71 -2.50
CA LEU A 66 21.95 3.74 -1.49
C LEU A 66 21.61 2.34 -0.95
N SER A 67 21.09 2.26 0.27
CA SER A 67 20.50 1.03 0.80
C SER A 67 19.29 0.58 -0.04
N GLY A 68 18.90 -0.69 0.05
CA GLY A 68 17.75 -1.21 -0.70
C GLY A 68 16.45 -0.44 -0.42
N GLY A 69 16.19 -0.10 0.84
CA GLY A 69 15.04 0.70 1.23
C GLY A 69 15.09 2.13 0.66
N GLN A 70 16.26 2.77 0.69
CA GLN A 70 16.44 4.10 0.09
C GLN A 70 16.23 4.06 -1.43
N ARG A 71 16.80 3.06 -2.12
CA ARG A 71 16.59 2.88 -3.57
C ARG A 71 15.11 2.74 -3.91
N ARG A 72 14.38 1.93 -3.16
CA ARG A 72 12.94 1.74 -3.35
C ARG A 72 12.16 3.05 -3.19
N ARG A 73 12.48 3.84 -2.16
CA ARG A 73 11.89 5.17 -1.94
C ARG A 73 12.22 6.15 -3.07
N VAL A 74 13.45 6.15 -3.58
CA VAL A 74 13.84 6.94 -4.76
C VAL A 74 13.02 6.55 -5.99
N ALA A 75 12.86 5.26 -6.24
CA ALA A 75 12.07 4.77 -7.38
C ALA A 75 10.58 5.18 -7.26
N ILE A 76 9.99 5.11 -6.08
CA ILE A 76 8.63 5.61 -5.83
C ILE A 76 8.57 7.13 -6.04
N ALA A 77 9.56 7.90 -5.54
CA ALA A 77 9.65 9.34 -5.75
C ALA A 77 9.67 9.67 -7.24
N GLY A 78 10.40 8.91 -8.07
CA GLY A 78 10.45 9.06 -9.53
C GLY A 78 9.10 8.92 -10.23
N VAL A 79 8.18 8.13 -9.65
CA VAL A 79 6.82 8.01 -10.18
C VAL A 79 5.90 9.13 -9.65
N ILE A 80 5.95 9.41 -8.34
CA ILE A 80 5.02 10.36 -7.71
C ILE A 80 5.39 11.83 -7.98
N VAL A 81 6.62 12.13 -8.42
CA VAL A 81 7.06 13.48 -8.75
C VAL A 81 6.20 14.15 -9.83
N THR A 82 5.63 13.37 -10.75
CA THR A 82 4.70 13.85 -11.80
C THR A 82 3.29 14.09 -11.29
N LYS A 83 2.98 13.80 -10.01
CA LYS A 83 1.67 13.91 -9.37
C LYS A 83 0.55 13.25 -10.20
N PRO A 84 0.63 11.95 -10.47
CA PRO A 84 -0.38 11.26 -11.28
C PRO A 84 -1.75 11.27 -10.58
N GLU A 85 -2.84 11.39 -11.36
CA GLU A 85 -4.21 11.30 -10.83
C GLU A 85 -4.55 9.87 -10.36
N ILE A 86 -3.95 8.87 -10.99
CA ILE A 86 -4.11 7.44 -10.69
C ILE A 86 -2.73 6.86 -10.43
N LEU A 87 -2.55 6.20 -9.31
CA LEU A 87 -1.32 5.49 -8.96
C LEU A 87 -1.61 4.00 -8.83
N ILE A 88 -0.90 3.19 -9.60
CA ILE A 88 -0.99 1.73 -9.56
C ILE A 88 0.31 1.20 -8.97
N LEU A 89 0.22 0.34 -7.98
CA LEU A 89 1.38 -0.27 -7.32
C LEU A 89 1.21 -1.80 -7.33
N ASP A 90 2.23 -2.46 -7.85
CA ASP A 90 2.30 -3.92 -7.88
C ASP A 90 3.18 -4.38 -6.72
N GLU A 91 2.58 -5.05 -5.74
CA GLU A 91 3.23 -5.57 -4.53
C GLU A 91 4.12 -4.51 -3.81
N PRO A 92 3.57 -3.34 -3.44
CA PRO A 92 4.39 -2.22 -2.94
C PRO A 92 5.12 -2.53 -1.64
N ALA A 93 4.61 -3.45 -0.83
CA ALA A 93 5.18 -3.84 0.45
C ALA A 93 6.01 -5.13 0.40
N ALA A 94 6.14 -5.79 -0.77
CA ALA A 94 6.87 -7.05 -0.90
C ALA A 94 8.34 -6.92 -0.48
N GLY A 95 8.81 -7.82 0.37
CA GLY A 95 10.21 -7.86 0.85
C GLY A 95 10.58 -6.77 1.86
N LEU A 96 9.64 -5.95 2.32
CA LEU A 96 9.86 -4.99 3.40
C LEU A 96 9.61 -5.63 4.77
N ASP A 97 10.30 -5.11 5.77
CA ASP A 97 10.00 -5.38 7.18
C ASP A 97 8.67 -4.70 7.59
N PRO A 98 8.09 -5.03 8.75
CA PRO A 98 6.80 -4.46 9.19
C PRO A 98 6.79 -2.94 9.26
N LEU A 99 7.91 -2.31 9.63
CA LEU A 99 8.02 -0.85 9.69
C LEU A 99 7.97 -0.25 8.28
N GLY A 100 8.75 -0.79 7.35
CA GLY A 100 8.77 -0.36 5.94
C GLY A 100 7.41 -0.51 5.28
N LYS A 101 6.66 -1.61 5.55
CA LYS A 101 5.28 -1.77 5.10
C LYS A 101 4.38 -0.64 5.59
N THR A 102 4.43 -0.34 6.90
CA THR A 102 3.63 0.74 7.50
C THR A 102 3.96 2.11 6.90
N GLU A 103 5.23 2.40 6.65
CA GLU A 103 5.68 3.66 6.06
C GLU A 103 5.18 3.84 4.63
N ILE A 104 5.24 2.81 3.80
CA ILE A 104 4.70 2.84 2.44
C ILE A 104 3.18 3.08 2.45
N MET A 105 2.43 2.35 3.29
CA MET A 105 0.98 2.56 3.38
C MET A 105 0.64 3.97 3.87
N ARG A 106 1.36 4.49 4.86
CA ARG A 106 1.20 5.87 5.32
C ARG A 106 1.47 6.89 4.21
N LEU A 107 2.51 6.67 3.39
CA LEU A 107 2.77 7.48 2.21
C LEU A 107 1.58 7.46 1.26
N LEU A 108 1.06 6.28 0.89
CA LEU A 108 -0.07 6.13 -0.03
C LEU A 108 -1.33 6.85 0.51
N HIS A 109 -1.64 6.69 1.78
CA HIS A 109 -2.72 7.44 2.43
C HIS A 109 -2.48 8.95 2.40
N SER A 110 -1.23 9.40 2.56
CA SER A 110 -0.90 10.84 2.57
C SER A 110 -1.10 11.53 1.23
N ILE A 111 -0.93 10.81 0.13
CA ILE A 111 -1.09 11.35 -1.24
C ILE A 111 -2.51 11.17 -1.79
N HIS A 112 -3.21 10.12 -1.34
CA HIS A 112 -4.61 9.87 -1.71
C HIS A 112 -5.51 11.00 -1.22
N GLY A 113 -6.35 11.53 -2.09
CA GLY A 113 -7.24 12.66 -1.78
C GLY A 113 -6.58 14.05 -1.84
N LYS A 114 -5.23 14.16 -1.85
CA LYS A 114 -4.55 15.44 -2.07
C LYS A 114 -4.46 15.78 -3.56
N TRP A 115 -3.75 14.98 -4.31
CA TRP A 115 -3.58 15.11 -5.76
C TRP A 115 -3.78 13.77 -6.50
N CYS A 116 -3.58 12.64 -5.83
CA CYS A 116 -3.89 11.32 -6.35
C CYS A 116 -5.35 10.97 -6.02
N LYS A 117 -6.18 10.81 -7.04
CA LYS A 117 -7.62 10.53 -6.90
C LYS A 117 -7.88 9.06 -6.64
N THR A 118 -7.04 8.19 -7.20
CA THR A 118 -7.22 6.74 -7.12
C THR A 118 -5.87 6.08 -6.90
N VAL A 119 -5.79 5.26 -5.86
CA VAL A 119 -4.66 4.37 -5.61
C VAL A 119 -5.14 2.95 -5.81
N ILE A 120 -4.46 2.20 -6.68
CA ILE A 120 -4.73 0.79 -6.94
C ILE A 120 -3.53 0.00 -6.44
N ILE A 121 -3.77 -0.91 -5.51
CA ILE A 121 -2.75 -1.82 -4.96
C ILE A 121 -3.05 -3.22 -5.47
N VAL A 122 -2.09 -3.84 -6.14
CA VAL A 122 -2.11 -5.27 -6.43
C VAL A 122 -1.31 -5.95 -5.33
N SER A 123 -1.93 -6.81 -4.57
CA SER A 123 -1.29 -7.51 -3.44
C SER A 123 -1.91 -8.89 -3.23
N HIS A 124 -1.12 -9.81 -2.69
CA HIS A 124 -1.55 -11.10 -2.18
C HIS A 124 -1.58 -11.10 -0.63
N ASP A 125 -1.26 -10.00 0.02
CA ASP A 125 -1.35 -9.82 1.47
C ASP A 125 -2.78 -9.39 1.83
N MET A 126 -3.58 -10.33 2.35
CA MET A 126 -4.99 -10.09 2.66
C MET A 126 -5.19 -9.16 3.84
N ASP A 127 -4.25 -9.12 4.78
CA ASP A 127 -4.28 -8.18 5.89
C ASP A 127 -4.04 -6.74 5.38
N GLU A 128 -3.10 -6.57 4.42
CA GLU A 128 -2.88 -5.29 3.76
C GLU A 128 -4.13 -4.76 3.06
N ILE A 129 -4.85 -5.63 2.33
CA ILE A 129 -6.10 -5.28 1.66
C ILE A 129 -7.19 -4.91 2.67
N ALA A 130 -7.33 -5.69 3.74
CA ALA A 130 -8.33 -5.44 4.80
C ALA A 130 -8.12 -4.08 5.47
N GLU A 131 -6.88 -3.74 5.79
CA GLU A 131 -6.52 -2.54 6.55
C GLU A 131 -6.53 -1.24 5.70
N ASN A 132 -6.20 -1.34 4.40
CA ASN A 132 -5.86 -0.14 3.62
C ASN A 132 -6.79 0.14 2.44
N CYS A 133 -7.66 -0.79 2.04
CA CYS A 133 -8.47 -0.63 0.86
C CYS A 133 -9.95 -0.35 1.19
N THR A 134 -10.58 0.52 0.41
CA THR A 134 -12.02 0.80 0.50
C THR A 134 -12.85 -0.09 -0.42
N ARG A 135 -12.23 -0.60 -1.49
CA ARG A 135 -12.81 -1.57 -2.44
C ARG A 135 -11.74 -2.58 -2.82
N ALA A 136 -12.16 -3.80 -3.11
CA ALA A 136 -11.29 -4.84 -3.60
C ALA A 136 -11.93 -5.58 -4.78
N ALA A 137 -11.10 -6.06 -5.70
CA ALA A 137 -11.52 -6.91 -6.81
C ALA A 137 -10.64 -8.16 -6.86
N VAL A 138 -11.26 -9.31 -6.92
CA VAL A 138 -10.58 -10.61 -7.01
C VAL A 138 -10.52 -11.02 -8.47
N PHE A 139 -9.30 -11.28 -8.95
CA PHE A 139 -9.05 -11.76 -10.30
C PHE A 139 -8.78 -13.25 -10.28
N SER A 140 -9.43 -13.99 -11.18
CA SER A 140 -9.15 -15.39 -11.46
C SER A 140 -9.29 -15.66 -12.95
N GLU A 141 -8.36 -16.39 -13.54
CA GLU A 141 -8.33 -16.74 -14.97
C GLU A 141 -8.54 -15.54 -15.91
N GLY A 142 -7.94 -14.38 -15.55
CA GLY A 142 -8.03 -13.15 -16.35
C GLY A 142 -9.38 -12.42 -16.28
N LYS A 143 -10.24 -12.77 -15.31
CA LYS A 143 -11.56 -12.14 -15.09
C LYS A 143 -11.70 -11.66 -13.67
N VAL A 144 -12.47 -10.58 -13.45
CA VAL A 144 -12.94 -10.20 -12.13
C VAL A 144 -14.05 -11.16 -11.72
N VAL A 145 -13.83 -11.90 -10.64
CA VAL A 145 -14.79 -12.89 -10.10
C VAL A 145 -15.54 -12.39 -8.87
N MET A 146 -14.97 -11.42 -8.16
CA MET A 146 -15.62 -10.73 -7.05
C MET A 146 -15.20 -9.25 -7.07
N GLU A 147 -16.12 -8.37 -6.69
CA GLU A 147 -15.83 -6.95 -6.52
C GLU A 147 -16.77 -6.38 -5.47
N ASP A 148 -16.22 -5.92 -4.33
CA ASP A 148 -16.97 -5.33 -3.22
C ASP A 148 -16.02 -4.59 -2.26
N THR A 149 -16.52 -4.19 -1.08
CA THR A 149 -15.67 -3.81 0.04
C THR A 149 -14.85 -5.01 0.52
N PRO A 150 -13.64 -4.81 1.09
CA PRO A 150 -12.86 -5.91 1.65
C PRO A 150 -13.68 -6.75 2.65
N ALA A 151 -14.47 -6.10 3.51
CA ALA A 151 -15.31 -6.80 4.50
C ALA A 151 -16.30 -7.77 3.84
N GLU A 152 -16.99 -7.38 2.78
CA GLU A 152 -17.94 -8.25 2.08
C GLU A 152 -17.25 -9.39 1.32
N ILE A 153 -16.07 -9.12 0.76
CA ILE A 153 -15.25 -10.15 0.11
C ILE A 153 -14.76 -11.18 1.13
N PHE A 154 -14.25 -10.76 2.29
CA PHE A 154 -13.71 -11.68 3.30
C PHE A 154 -14.78 -12.46 4.06
N LYS A 155 -16.04 -12.04 4.07
CA LYS A 155 -17.17 -12.88 4.49
C LYS A 155 -17.33 -14.14 3.64
N ARG A 156 -16.87 -14.09 2.37
CA ARG A 156 -16.89 -15.21 1.42
C ARG A 156 -15.60 -16.03 1.47
N ALA A 157 -15.08 -16.27 2.68
CA ALA A 157 -13.80 -16.92 2.92
C ALA A 157 -13.65 -18.27 2.19
N ASP A 158 -14.69 -19.11 2.17
CA ASP A 158 -14.63 -20.43 1.52
C ASP A 158 -14.48 -20.33 0.01
N GLU A 159 -15.06 -19.31 -0.62
CA GLU A 159 -14.91 -19.06 -2.05
C GLU A 159 -13.49 -18.56 -2.36
N LEU A 160 -12.90 -17.68 -1.52
CA LEU A 160 -11.53 -17.22 -1.67
C LEU A 160 -10.54 -18.39 -1.56
N LEU A 161 -10.71 -19.22 -0.54
CA LEU A 161 -9.88 -20.42 -0.35
C LEU A 161 -10.00 -21.40 -1.51
N ALA A 162 -11.20 -21.58 -2.09
CA ALA A 162 -11.41 -22.41 -3.28
C ALA A 162 -10.70 -21.86 -4.53
N LEU A 163 -10.49 -20.53 -4.61
CA LEU A 163 -9.70 -19.87 -5.65
C LEU A 163 -8.18 -19.93 -5.40
N GLY A 164 -7.74 -20.54 -4.28
CA GLY A 164 -6.34 -20.62 -3.88
C GLY A 164 -5.81 -19.33 -3.24
N LEU A 165 -6.68 -18.40 -2.85
CA LEU A 165 -6.33 -17.21 -2.11
C LEU A 165 -6.38 -17.46 -0.61
N ASP A 166 -5.62 -16.67 0.14
CA ASP A 166 -5.70 -16.68 1.60
C ASP A 166 -6.79 -15.71 2.11
N ILE A 167 -6.99 -15.64 3.42
CA ILE A 167 -7.88 -14.72 4.10
C ILE A 167 -7.13 -13.99 5.23
N PRO A 168 -7.57 -12.79 5.66
CA PRO A 168 -6.93 -12.07 6.76
C PRO A 168 -6.78 -12.90 8.03
N VAL A 169 -5.77 -12.61 8.81
CA VAL A 169 -5.53 -13.24 10.12
C VAL A 169 -6.74 -13.11 11.04
N THR A 170 -7.40 -11.95 11.03
CA THR A 170 -8.63 -11.69 11.77
C THR A 170 -9.80 -12.57 11.32
N ALA A 171 -9.93 -12.82 10.01
CA ALA A 171 -10.94 -13.75 9.46
C ALA A 171 -10.65 -15.20 9.90
N LYS A 172 -9.38 -15.63 9.90
CA LYS A 172 -8.98 -16.94 10.42
C LYS A 172 -9.33 -17.07 11.89
N ALA A 173 -9.01 -16.04 12.69
CA ALA A 173 -9.33 -16.03 14.13
C ALA A 173 -10.83 -16.02 14.39
N ALA A 174 -11.63 -15.25 13.65
CA ALA A 174 -13.09 -15.25 13.77
C ALA A 174 -13.70 -16.63 13.46
N ARG A 175 -13.21 -17.34 12.45
CA ARG A 175 -13.63 -18.71 12.13
C ARG A 175 -13.33 -19.68 13.26
N LEU A 176 -12.13 -19.64 13.83
CA LEU A 176 -11.75 -20.49 14.97
C LEU A 176 -12.58 -20.21 16.22
N LEU A 177 -12.98 -18.98 16.44
CA LEU A 177 -13.88 -18.60 17.55
C LEU A 177 -15.31 -19.10 17.29
N LYS A 178 -15.79 -19.01 16.06
CA LYS A 178 -17.11 -19.53 15.66
C LYS A 178 -17.21 -21.04 15.84
N GLU A 179 -16.17 -21.82 15.55
CA GLU A 179 -16.11 -23.25 15.82
C GLU A 179 -16.26 -23.56 17.32
N ARG A 180 -15.95 -22.63 18.20
CA ARG A 180 -16.11 -22.72 19.66
C ARG A 180 -17.40 -22.08 20.17
N GLY A 181 -18.32 -21.72 19.28
CA GLY A 181 -19.60 -21.10 19.63
C GLY A 181 -19.54 -19.60 19.92
N ILE A 182 -18.41 -18.92 19.61
CA ILE A 182 -18.25 -17.48 19.79
C ILE A 182 -18.32 -16.83 18.40
N GLU A 183 -19.40 -16.12 18.12
CA GLU A 183 -19.58 -15.40 16.87
C GLU A 183 -19.15 -13.94 17.01
N ILE A 184 -18.29 -13.46 16.10
CA ILE A 184 -17.80 -12.09 16.07
C ILE A 184 -18.08 -11.54 14.67
N GLU A 185 -18.93 -10.50 14.60
CA GLU A 185 -19.07 -9.69 13.40
C GLU A 185 -17.95 -8.65 13.34
N THR A 186 -17.13 -8.68 12.30
CA THR A 186 -15.97 -7.81 12.12
C THR A 186 -15.86 -7.35 10.68
N ASP A 187 -15.25 -6.18 10.47
CA ASP A 187 -14.83 -5.71 9.15
C ASP A 187 -13.48 -6.30 8.71
N PHE A 188 -12.91 -7.17 9.53
CA PHE A 188 -11.64 -7.88 9.37
C PHE A 188 -10.39 -7.01 9.50
N THR A 189 -10.50 -5.73 9.90
CA THR A 189 -9.34 -4.96 10.36
C THR A 189 -8.89 -5.44 11.75
N CYS A 190 -7.61 -5.32 12.07
CA CYS A 190 -7.08 -5.69 13.39
C CYS A 190 -7.72 -4.88 14.50
N ASP A 191 -7.88 -3.57 14.28
CA ASP A 191 -8.45 -2.67 15.28
C ASP A 191 -9.90 -3.01 15.64
N ASP A 192 -10.75 -3.27 14.64
CA ASP A 192 -12.16 -3.65 14.87
C ASP A 192 -12.24 -5.02 15.55
N PHE A 193 -11.47 -5.99 15.09
CA PHE A 193 -11.45 -7.33 15.66
C PHE A 193 -11.03 -7.32 17.12
N ILE A 194 -9.92 -6.65 17.47
CA ILE A 194 -9.44 -6.54 18.86
C ILE A 194 -10.48 -5.87 19.74
N LYS A 195 -11.07 -4.77 19.28
CA LYS A 195 -12.11 -4.04 20.02
C LYS A 195 -13.30 -4.94 20.35
N LYS A 196 -13.75 -5.75 19.41
CA LYS A 196 -14.90 -6.66 19.61
C LYS A 196 -14.57 -7.83 20.51
N VAL A 197 -13.36 -8.41 20.39
CA VAL A 197 -12.88 -9.45 21.32
C VAL A 197 -12.83 -8.92 22.76
N LEU A 198 -12.29 -7.74 22.97
CA LEU A 198 -12.22 -7.13 24.29
C LEU A 198 -13.60 -6.85 24.88
N ALA A 199 -14.56 -6.40 24.06
CA ALA A 199 -15.94 -6.18 24.48
C ALA A 199 -16.61 -7.47 24.93
N LEU A 200 -16.43 -8.56 24.18
CA LEU A 200 -16.95 -9.89 24.55
C LEU A 200 -16.33 -10.40 25.85
N TYR A 201 -15.04 -10.23 26.02
CA TYR A 201 -14.32 -10.63 27.24
C TYR A 201 -14.83 -9.86 28.47
N ALA A 202 -15.04 -8.56 28.36
CA ALA A 202 -15.61 -7.74 29.45
C ALA A 202 -17.03 -8.20 29.82
N ALA A 203 -17.89 -8.45 28.82
CA ALA A 203 -19.25 -8.92 29.06
C ALA A 203 -19.30 -10.29 29.75
N GLN A 204 -18.33 -11.18 29.53
CA GLN A 204 -18.23 -12.47 30.23
C GLN A 204 -17.78 -12.34 31.70
N GLN A 205 -17.00 -11.29 32.02
CA GLN A 205 -16.60 -11.05 33.43
C GLN A 205 -17.71 -10.44 34.26
N ASP A 206 -18.60 -9.65 33.66
CA ASP A 206 -19.73 -9.02 34.32
C ASP A 206 -20.93 -9.96 34.45
N ALA A 207 -20.90 -11.14 33.82
CA ALA A 207 -21.95 -12.14 33.98
C ALA A 207 -21.91 -12.74 35.41
N PRO A 208 -23.02 -12.74 36.19
CA PRO A 208 -23.03 -13.31 37.51
C PRO A 208 -22.64 -14.80 37.42
N ARG A 209 -21.60 -15.17 38.17
CA ARG A 209 -21.22 -16.58 38.34
C ARG A 209 -22.38 -17.29 39.01
N ALA A 210 -23.10 -18.13 38.26
CA ALA A 210 -24.17 -18.97 38.74
C ALA A 210 -23.64 -20.09 39.63
#